data_460c9214fad3dd53a7761519ac70944a
#
_entry.id   460c9214fad3dd53a7761519ac70944a
#
_cell.length_a   1.000
_cell.length_b   1.000
_cell.length_c   1.000
_cell.angle_alpha   90.00
_cell.angle_beta   90.00
_cell.angle_gamma   90.00
#
_symmetry.space_group_name_H-M   'P 1'
#
loop_
_entity.id
_entity.type
_entity.pdbx_description
1 polymer ?
#
loop_
_entity_poly.entity_id
_entity_poly.type
_entity_poly.pdbx_seq_one_letter_code
_entity_poly.pdbx_strand_id
1 'polypeptide(L)'
;SALERNAVQRIVLTRPAVEAGEKLGFLPGDLGQKVDPYLRPLYDALYDLMGYEKVQKAFERNALEIAPLAFMRGRTLNHAFVILDEAQNTTPEQMKMFLTRLGFGAKAVITGDVSQVDLPRGQLSGLVDADRVLRRVKGIAITHFHSGDVVRHPLVARIIDAYDAQRKAGAGS
;
A
#
# COMPACT_ATOMS: atom_id res chain seq x y z
N SER A 1 -15.15 12.39 6.77
CA SER A 1 -13.77 12.07 6.31
C SER A 1 -12.85 13.28 6.50
N ALA A 2 -11.54 13.10 6.30
CA ALA A 2 -10.57 14.20 6.40
C ALA A 2 -10.77 15.24 5.29
N LEU A 3 -11.22 14.83 4.11
CA LEU A 3 -11.61 15.72 3.02
C LEU A 3 -12.87 16.53 3.34
N GLU A 4 -13.90 15.93 3.89
CA GLU A 4 -15.15 16.60 4.26
C GLU A 4 -14.95 17.65 5.36
N ARG A 5 -13.98 17.42 6.24
CA ARG A 5 -13.59 18.37 7.31
C ARG A 5 -12.58 19.42 6.85
N ASN A 6 -12.22 19.46 5.58
CA ASN A 6 -11.18 20.32 5.03
C ASN A 6 -9.82 20.21 5.77
N ALA A 7 -9.57 19.08 6.43
CA ALA A 7 -8.31 18.84 7.13
C ALA A 7 -7.16 18.56 6.16
N VAL A 8 -7.49 18.09 4.95
CA VAL A 8 -6.56 17.89 3.83
C VAL A 8 -7.24 18.31 2.54
N GLN A 9 -6.45 18.69 1.54
CA GLN A 9 -6.94 19.11 0.22
C GLN A 9 -7.09 17.94 -0.76
N ARG A 10 -6.34 16.87 -0.56
CA ARG A 10 -6.35 15.68 -1.43
C ARG A 10 -5.97 14.41 -0.70
N ILE A 11 -6.37 13.29 -1.29
CA ILE A 11 -5.95 11.95 -0.90
C ILE A 11 -5.05 11.41 -2.02
N VAL A 12 -3.91 10.85 -1.64
CA VAL A 12 -2.98 10.17 -2.56
C VAL A 12 -2.83 8.73 -2.11
N LEU A 13 -3.21 7.80 -2.97
CA LEU A 13 -3.03 6.37 -2.77
C LEU A 13 -1.87 5.90 -3.63
N THR A 14 -0.94 5.18 -3.04
CA THR A 14 0.22 4.67 -3.76
C THR A 14 0.57 3.26 -3.31
N ARG A 15 1.17 2.52 -4.20
CA ARG A 15 1.58 1.13 -4.00
C ARG A 15 2.89 0.89 -4.74
N PRO A 16 3.86 0.14 -4.18
CA PRO A 16 5.02 -0.28 -4.93
C PRO A 16 4.59 -1.24 -6.05
N ALA A 17 5.16 -1.06 -7.23
CA ALA A 17 5.00 -2.03 -8.29
C ALA A 17 5.90 -3.23 -7.99
N VAL A 18 5.31 -4.43 -7.90
CA VAL A 18 6.02 -5.70 -7.74
C VAL A 18 5.91 -6.46 -9.05
N GLU A 19 7.06 -6.78 -9.65
CA GLU A 19 7.11 -7.67 -10.81
C GLU A 19 6.91 -9.12 -10.36
N ALA A 20 5.68 -9.53 -10.17
CA ALA A 20 5.34 -10.94 -9.94
C ALA A 20 5.41 -11.70 -11.26
N GLY A 21 6.61 -12.09 -11.70
CA GLY A 21 6.84 -13.04 -12.80
C GLY A 21 6.51 -12.58 -14.23
N GLU A 22 5.71 -11.54 -14.41
CA GLU A 22 5.41 -10.94 -15.72
C GLU A 22 6.13 -9.60 -15.84
N LYS A 23 7.03 -9.50 -16.82
CA LYS A 23 7.70 -8.24 -17.12
C LYS A 23 6.67 -7.25 -17.66
N LEU A 24 6.44 -6.14 -16.95
CA LEU A 24 5.57 -5.02 -17.35
C LEU A 24 5.76 -4.57 -18.81
N GLY A 25 6.95 -4.78 -19.38
CA GLY A 25 7.29 -4.44 -20.77
C GLY A 25 6.51 -5.21 -21.85
N PHE A 26 5.88 -6.35 -21.52
CA PHE A 26 5.13 -7.18 -22.48
C PHE A 26 3.62 -6.93 -22.46
N LEU A 27 3.10 -6.13 -21.54
CA LEU A 27 1.69 -5.77 -21.53
C LEU A 27 1.40 -4.73 -22.61
N PRO A 28 0.35 -4.89 -23.43
CA PRO A 28 -0.06 -3.89 -24.40
C PRO A 28 -0.59 -2.63 -23.67
N GLY A 29 -0.29 -1.46 -24.20
CA GLY A 29 -0.77 -0.19 -23.67
C GLY A 29 0.34 0.78 -23.25
N ASP A 30 -0.07 1.99 -22.88
CA ASP A 30 0.84 3.00 -22.34
C ASP A 30 1.27 2.64 -20.89
N LEU A 31 2.16 3.44 -20.31
CA LEU A 31 2.70 3.18 -18.98
C LEU A 31 1.59 3.15 -17.90
N GLY A 32 0.58 4.01 -18.02
CA GLY A 32 -0.57 4.04 -17.11
C GLY A 32 -1.38 2.76 -17.17
N GLN A 33 -1.68 2.26 -18.36
CA GLN A 33 -2.42 1.00 -18.55
C GLN A 33 -1.62 -0.23 -18.08
N LYS A 34 -0.29 -0.23 -18.23
CA LYS A 34 0.58 -1.32 -17.77
C LYS A 34 0.66 -1.42 -16.25
N VAL A 35 0.45 -0.32 -15.54
CA VAL A 35 0.53 -0.27 -14.07
C VAL A 35 -0.84 -0.52 -13.42
N ASP A 36 -1.94 -0.38 -14.16
CA ASP A 36 -3.32 -0.53 -13.68
C ASP A 36 -3.57 -1.84 -12.90
N PRO A 37 -3.08 -3.03 -13.31
CA PRO A 37 -3.28 -4.27 -12.56
C PRO A 37 -2.80 -4.22 -11.10
N TYR A 38 -1.72 -3.50 -10.82
CA TYR A 38 -1.18 -3.35 -9.46
C TYR A 38 -2.00 -2.39 -8.60
N LEU A 39 -2.65 -1.43 -9.25
CA LEU A 39 -3.45 -0.41 -8.59
C LEU A 39 -4.93 -0.80 -8.48
N ARG A 40 -5.38 -1.79 -9.23
CA ARG A 40 -6.78 -2.22 -9.30
C ARG A 40 -7.41 -2.44 -7.92
N PRO A 41 -6.76 -3.13 -6.96
CA PRO A 41 -7.35 -3.33 -5.65
C PRO A 41 -7.66 -2.01 -4.90
N LEU A 42 -6.88 -0.94 -5.17
CA LEU A 42 -7.16 0.38 -4.59
C LEU A 42 -8.42 1.01 -5.18
N TYR A 43 -8.63 0.87 -6.49
CA TYR A 43 -9.87 1.33 -7.13
C TYR A 43 -11.08 0.56 -6.61
N ASP A 44 -10.98 -0.77 -6.52
CA ASP A 44 -12.07 -1.61 -6.03
C ASP A 44 -12.47 -1.21 -4.60
N ALA A 45 -11.50 -1.04 -3.70
CA ALA A 45 -11.75 -0.58 -2.34
C ALA A 45 -12.40 0.80 -2.28
N LEU A 46 -11.99 1.74 -3.13
CA LEU A 46 -12.59 3.06 -3.20
C LEU A 46 -14.03 3.02 -3.69
N TYR A 47 -14.32 2.24 -4.73
CA TYR A 47 -15.68 2.07 -5.24
C TYR A 47 -16.60 1.43 -4.20
N ASP A 48 -16.12 0.45 -3.46
CA ASP A 48 -16.88 -0.19 -2.38
C ASP A 48 -17.17 0.78 -1.22
N LEU A 49 -16.18 1.59 -0.83
CA LEU A 49 -16.30 2.50 0.31
C LEU A 49 -17.06 3.79 0.02
N MET A 50 -16.91 4.35 -1.18
CA MET A 50 -17.41 5.69 -1.52
C MET A 50 -18.51 5.69 -2.58
N GLY A 51 -18.58 4.63 -3.39
CA GLY A 51 -19.41 4.53 -4.58
C GLY A 51 -18.77 5.22 -5.80
N TYR A 52 -19.12 4.71 -6.97
CA TYR A 52 -18.50 5.08 -8.25
C TYR A 52 -18.56 6.59 -8.52
N GLU A 53 -19.73 7.20 -8.38
CA GLU A 53 -19.92 8.64 -8.71
C GLU A 53 -19.04 9.56 -7.84
N LYS A 54 -18.93 9.27 -6.52
CA LYS A 54 -18.12 10.10 -5.63
C LYS A 54 -16.65 9.97 -5.95
N VAL A 55 -16.20 8.77 -6.29
CA VAL A 55 -14.82 8.51 -6.71
C VAL A 55 -14.49 9.28 -7.98
N GLN A 56 -15.35 9.21 -9.00
CA GLN A 56 -15.16 9.95 -10.26
C GLN A 56 -15.08 11.47 -10.03
N LYS A 57 -16.01 12.03 -9.28
CA LYS A 57 -15.99 13.46 -8.93
C LYS A 57 -14.74 13.87 -8.15
N ALA A 58 -14.21 12.98 -7.30
CA ALA A 58 -12.98 13.24 -6.56
C ALA A 58 -11.75 13.26 -7.48
N PHE A 59 -11.67 12.37 -8.47
CA PHE A 59 -10.64 12.42 -9.51
C PHE A 59 -10.71 13.67 -10.36
N GLU A 60 -11.89 14.04 -10.86
CA GLU A 60 -12.13 15.24 -11.69
C GLU A 60 -11.67 16.53 -10.99
N ARG A 61 -11.83 16.59 -9.66
CA ARG A 61 -11.43 17.75 -8.84
C ARG A 61 -9.97 17.67 -8.37
N ASN A 62 -9.21 16.67 -8.78
CA ASN A 62 -7.87 16.39 -8.27
C ASN A 62 -7.80 16.22 -6.72
N ALA A 63 -8.92 15.88 -6.10
CA ALA A 63 -9.00 15.58 -4.68
C ALA A 63 -8.63 14.13 -4.36
N LEU A 64 -8.51 13.29 -5.37
CA LEU A 64 -8.08 11.88 -5.27
C LEU A 64 -7.08 11.58 -6.38
N GLU A 65 -5.99 10.93 -6.01
CA GLU A 65 -4.96 10.46 -6.93
C GLU A 65 -4.58 9.03 -6.57
N ILE A 66 -4.44 8.16 -7.56
CA ILE A 66 -3.86 6.83 -7.43
C ILE A 66 -2.67 6.75 -8.38
N ALA A 67 -1.50 6.45 -7.86
CA ALA A 67 -0.28 6.39 -8.66
C ALA A 67 0.72 5.36 -8.08
N PRO A 68 1.57 4.77 -8.93
CA PRO A 68 2.69 3.95 -8.48
C PRO A 68 3.63 4.74 -7.56
N LEU A 69 4.24 4.06 -6.61
CA LEU A 69 5.20 4.67 -5.67
C LEU A 69 6.34 5.43 -6.38
N ALA A 70 6.82 4.92 -7.49
CA ALA A 70 7.88 5.57 -8.27
C ALA A 70 7.52 6.99 -8.73
N PHE A 71 6.23 7.29 -8.92
CA PHE A 71 5.73 8.60 -9.35
C PHE A 71 5.73 9.64 -8.23
N MET A 72 6.01 9.22 -7.00
CA MET A 72 6.15 10.14 -5.86
C MET A 72 7.51 10.84 -5.83
N ARG A 73 8.51 10.31 -6.55
CA ARG A 73 9.87 10.88 -6.56
C ARG A 73 9.87 12.34 -7.02
N GLY A 74 10.62 13.20 -6.30
CA GLY A 74 10.76 14.60 -6.62
C GLY A 74 9.57 15.49 -6.27
N ARG A 75 8.51 14.92 -5.70
CA ARG A 75 7.29 15.65 -5.30
C ARG A 75 7.38 16.13 -3.84
N THR A 76 6.59 17.13 -3.51
CA THR A 76 6.27 17.53 -2.14
C THR A 76 4.76 17.47 -1.96
N LEU A 77 4.31 16.62 -1.03
CA LEU A 77 2.88 16.34 -0.81
C LEU A 77 2.40 17.20 0.38
N ASN A 78 2.04 18.46 0.11
CA ASN A 78 1.48 19.36 1.11
C ASN A 78 -0.03 19.14 1.25
N HIS A 79 -0.55 19.29 2.46
CA HIS A 79 -1.99 19.22 2.77
C HIS A 79 -2.68 18.00 2.18
N ALA A 80 -1.96 16.87 2.16
CA ALA A 80 -2.42 15.63 1.59
C ALA A 80 -2.57 14.54 2.66
N PHE A 81 -3.57 13.67 2.48
CA PHE A 81 -3.64 12.40 3.18
C PHE A 81 -3.08 11.33 2.25
N VAL A 82 -1.93 10.77 2.62
CA VAL A 82 -1.20 9.85 1.75
C VAL A 82 -1.25 8.46 2.32
N ILE A 83 -1.63 7.48 1.50
CA ILE A 83 -1.66 6.07 1.89
C ILE A 83 -0.66 5.31 1.01
N LEU A 84 0.30 4.67 1.64
CA LEU A 84 1.19 3.69 1.01
C LEU A 84 0.73 2.29 1.42
N ASP A 85 0.18 1.57 0.48
CA ASP A 85 -0.28 0.19 0.66
C ASP A 85 0.77 -0.82 0.17
N GLU A 86 0.75 -2.05 0.68
CA GLU A 86 1.71 -3.12 0.38
C GLU A 86 3.18 -2.70 0.62
N ALA A 87 3.41 -1.91 1.66
CA ALA A 87 4.70 -1.29 1.94
C ALA A 87 5.82 -2.29 2.27
N GLN A 88 5.49 -3.55 2.63
CA GLN A 88 6.47 -4.62 2.80
C GLN A 88 7.27 -4.88 1.51
N ASN A 89 6.71 -4.52 0.35
CA ASN A 89 7.33 -4.69 -0.96
C ASN A 89 8.15 -3.47 -1.42
N THR A 90 8.41 -2.52 -0.53
CA THR A 90 9.38 -1.44 -0.77
C THR A 90 10.78 -1.87 -0.35
N THR A 91 11.79 -1.30 -1.00
CA THR A 91 13.15 -1.29 -0.47
C THR A 91 13.31 -0.20 0.59
N PRO A 92 14.35 -0.22 1.46
CA PRO A 92 14.63 0.87 2.40
C PRO A 92 14.78 2.23 1.70
N GLU A 93 15.39 2.27 0.51
CA GLU A 93 15.56 3.49 -0.28
C GLU A 93 14.21 4.03 -0.79
N GLN A 94 13.32 3.15 -1.26
CA GLN A 94 11.98 3.52 -1.69
C GLN A 94 11.13 4.04 -0.51
N MET A 95 11.20 3.38 0.64
CA MET A 95 10.52 3.83 1.85
C MET A 95 11.03 5.21 2.29
N LYS A 96 12.33 5.41 2.34
CA LYS A 96 12.94 6.71 2.66
C LYS A 96 12.52 7.77 1.64
N MET A 97 12.57 7.45 0.35
CA MET A 97 12.11 8.34 -0.72
C MET A 97 10.67 8.77 -0.49
N PHE A 98 9.77 7.85 -0.19
CA PHE A 98 8.36 8.14 0.07
C PHE A 98 8.17 9.04 1.29
N LEU A 99 8.74 8.67 2.42
CA LEU A 99 8.59 9.40 3.69
C LEU A 99 9.08 10.85 3.59
N THR A 100 10.11 11.10 2.78
CA THR A 100 10.65 12.44 2.55
C THR A 100 9.84 13.28 1.56
N ARG A 101 8.73 12.76 1.01
CA ARG A 101 7.75 13.53 0.18
C ARG A 101 6.71 14.25 1.02
N LEU A 102 6.54 13.87 2.27
CA LEU A 102 5.53 14.47 3.14
C LEU A 102 5.89 15.93 3.44
N GLY A 103 4.99 16.81 3.10
CA GLY A 103 5.12 18.24 3.29
C GLY A 103 4.24 18.78 4.42
N PHE A 104 4.08 20.10 4.47
CA PHE A 104 3.28 20.77 5.49
C PHE A 104 1.81 20.32 5.43
N GLY A 105 1.22 20.04 6.61
CA GLY A 105 -0.15 19.61 6.73
C GLY A 105 -0.46 18.24 6.13
N ALA A 106 0.57 17.49 5.75
CA ALA A 106 0.39 16.11 5.27
C ALA A 106 0.22 15.14 6.44
N LYS A 107 -0.57 14.09 6.18
CA LYS A 107 -0.68 12.90 7.04
C LYS A 107 -0.43 11.68 6.18
N ALA A 108 0.31 10.72 6.71
CA ALA A 108 0.56 9.46 6.02
C ALA A 108 0.08 8.27 6.84
N VAL A 109 -0.46 7.29 6.13
CA VAL A 109 -0.74 5.94 6.65
C VAL A 109 0.04 4.97 5.78
N ILE A 110 0.80 4.10 6.41
CA ILE A 110 1.61 3.09 5.74
C ILE A 110 1.13 1.75 6.24
N THR A 111 0.70 0.90 5.30
CA THR A 111 0.17 -0.43 5.59
C THR A 111 0.97 -1.50 4.87
N GLY A 112 1.05 -2.68 5.47
CA GLY A 112 1.70 -3.81 4.84
C GLY A 112 1.69 -5.05 5.74
N ASP A 113 1.95 -6.19 5.14
CA ASP A 113 2.06 -7.48 5.80
C ASP A 113 3.45 -8.06 5.59
N VAL A 114 4.26 -8.07 6.65
CA VAL A 114 5.64 -8.54 6.60
C VAL A 114 5.77 -10.04 6.33
N SER A 115 4.67 -10.80 6.41
CA SER A 115 4.63 -12.22 6.02
C SER A 115 4.48 -12.42 4.51
N GLN A 116 4.10 -11.37 3.76
CA GLN A 116 3.81 -11.39 2.32
C GLN A 116 4.82 -10.55 1.53
N VAL A 117 6.11 -10.72 1.82
CA VAL A 117 7.18 -10.01 1.11
C VAL A 117 7.48 -10.71 -0.22
N ASP A 118 7.27 -9.99 -1.33
CA ASP A 118 7.50 -10.45 -2.71
C ASP A 118 8.77 -9.83 -3.34
N LEU A 119 9.66 -9.30 -2.53
CA LEU A 119 10.95 -8.77 -2.97
C LEU A 119 11.91 -9.89 -3.39
N PRO A 120 12.90 -9.59 -4.25
CA PRO A 120 13.96 -10.52 -4.59
C PRO A 120 14.66 -11.09 -3.34
N ARG A 121 15.13 -12.33 -3.43
CA ARG A 121 15.76 -13.03 -2.32
C ARG A 121 16.95 -12.22 -1.78
N GLY A 122 16.98 -12.01 -0.45
CA GLY A 122 18.03 -11.23 0.21
C GLY A 122 17.81 -9.72 0.24
N GLN A 123 16.76 -9.21 -0.44
CA GLN A 123 16.39 -7.80 -0.37
C GLN A 123 15.64 -7.52 0.94
N LEU A 124 16.14 -6.56 1.72
CA LEU A 124 15.48 -6.10 2.94
C LEU A 124 14.19 -5.34 2.60
N SER A 125 13.11 -5.65 3.31
CA SER A 125 11.86 -4.89 3.23
C SER A 125 12.01 -3.52 3.86
N GLY A 126 11.61 -2.48 3.13
CA GLY A 126 11.59 -1.10 3.61
C GLY A 126 10.63 -0.90 4.77
N LEU A 127 9.53 -1.65 4.85
CA LEU A 127 8.60 -1.60 5.99
C LEU A 127 9.27 -2.15 7.27
N VAL A 128 9.97 -3.28 7.17
CA VAL A 128 10.70 -3.88 8.30
C VAL A 128 11.81 -2.96 8.77
N ASP A 129 12.55 -2.35 7.85
CA ASP A 129 13.59 -1.39 8.19
C ASP A 129 13.01 -0.13 8.84
N ALA A 130 11.93 0.42 8.29
CA ALA A 130 11.25 1.59 8.83
C ALA A 130 10.71 1.36 10.25
N ASP A 131 10.12 0.21 10.53
CA ASP A 131 9.67 -0.16 11.89
C ASP A 131 10.83 -0.07 12.89
N ARG A 132 12.01 -0.56 12.52
CA ARG A 132 13.21 -0.50 13.38
C ARG A 132 13.74 0.92 13.55
N VAL A 133 13.86 1.68 12.46
CA VAL A 133 14.54 2.98 12.43
C VAL A 133 13.67 4.08 13.02
N LEU A 134 12.34 4.02 12.81
CA LEU A 134 11.44 5.12 13.11
C LEU A 134 10.73 5.03 14.47
N ARG A 135 10.92 3.97 15.23
CA ARG A 135 10.23 3.74 16.52
C ARG A 135 10.36 4.89 17.54
N ARG A 136 11.45 5.66 17.46
CA ARG A 136 11.74 6.75 18.40
C ARG A 136 11.51 8.14 17.81
N VAL A 137 11.02 8.22 16.57
CA VAL A 137 10.78 9.50 15.91
C VAL A 137 9.44 10.06 16.37
N LYS A 138 9.48 11.27 16.96
CA LYS A 138 8.25 11.97 17.36
C LYS A 138 7.35 12.22 16.16
N GLY A 139 6.03 12.01 16.34
CA GLY A 139 5.05 12.20 15.29
C GLY A 139 4.79 10.95 14.45
N ILE A 140 5.48 9.85 14.73
CA ILE A 140 5.25 8.54 14.12
C ILE A 140 4.67 7.59 15.17
N ALA A 141 3.57 6.95 14.83
CA ALA A 141 2.97 5.85 15.60
C ALA A 141 3.06 4.56 14.79
N ILE A 142 3.42 3.46 15.44
CA ILE A 142 3.51 2.14 14.83
C ILE A 142 2.58 1.21 15.59
N THR A 143 1.70 0.53 14.85
CA THR A 143 0.75 -0.45 15.39
C THR A 143 0.98 -1.78 14.70
N HIS A 144 1.15 -2.83 15.49
CA HIS A 144 1.26 -4.21 14.99
C HIS A 144 -0.07 -4.91 15.22
N PHE A 145 -0.62 -5.51 14.16
CA PHE A 145 -1.79 -6.38 14.21
C PHE A 145 -1.35 -7.83 14.39
N HIS A 146 -2.16 -8.58 15.11
CA HIS A 146 -1.98 -10.01 15.33
C HIS A 146 -3.06 -10.83 14.63
N SER A 147 -2.90 -12.12 14.53
CA SER A 147 -3.86 -13.00 13.86
C SER A 147 -5.30 -12.88 14.38
N GLY A 148 -5.46 -12.56 15.67
CA GLY A 148 -6.77 -12.31 16.28
C GLY A 148 -7.45 -11.02 15.84
N ASP A 149 -6.71 -10.07 15.25
CA ASP A 149 -7.25 -8.79 14.75
C ASP A 149 -7.76 -8.89 13.31
N VAL A 150 -7.49 -10.03 12.64
CA VAL A 150 -7.82 -10.23 11.24
C VAL A 150 -9.27 -10.66 11.09
N VAL A 151 -10.09 -9.82 10.46
CA VAL A 151 -11.47 -10.15 10.10
C VAL A 151 -11.49 -10.73 8.68
N ARG A 152 -11.95 -11.97 8.55
CA ARG A 152 -12.06 -12.66 7.26
C ARG A 152 -13.44 -13.30 7.13
N HIS A 153 -13.87 -13.49 5.88
CA HIS A 153 -15.04 -14.32 5.62
C HIS A 153 -14.81 -15.73 6.19
N PRO A 154 -15.79 -16.35 6.91
CA PRO A 154 -15.60 -17.64 7.59
C PRO A 154 -15.10 -18.78 6.69
N LEU A 155 -15.50 -18.78 5.41
CA LEU A 155 -15.00 -19.76 4.44
C LEU A 155 -13.52 -19.53 4.13
N VAL A 156 -13.09 -18.28 3.97
CA VAL A 156 -11.69 -17.94 3.69
C VAL A 156 -10.78 -18.33 4.85
N ALA A 157 -11.22 -18.10 6.09
CA ALA A 157 -10.48 -18.55 7.28
C ALA A 157 -10.26 -20.07 7.24
N ARG A 158 -11.31 -20.86 7.00
CA ARG A 158 -11.22 -22.34 6.92
C ARG A 158 -10.34 -22.82 5.78
N ILE A 159 -10.32 -22.12 4.64
CA ILE A 159 -9.43 -22.45 3.52
C ILE A 159 -7.97 -22.25 3.93
N ILE A 160 -7.65 -21.13 4.56
CA ILE A 160 -6.29 -20.84 5.03
C ILE A 160 -5.84 -21.87 6.04
N ASP A 161 -6.67 -22.18 7.04
CA ASP A 161 -6.36 -23.18 8.07
C ASP A 161 -6.07 -24.56 7.44
N ALA A 162 -6.80 -24.96 6.41
CA ALA A 162 -6.59 -26.21 5.71
C ALA A 162 -5.21 -26.25 4.98
N TYR A 163 -4.84 -25.16 4.29
CA TYR A 163 -3.53 -25.07 3.63
C TYR A 163 -2.37 -25.03 4.65
N ASP A 164 -2.53 -24.32 5.74
CA ASP A 164 -1.50 -24.24 6.79
C ASP A 164 -1.30 -25.58 7.50
N ALA A 165 -2.37 -26.35 7.73
CA ALA A 165 -2.28 -27.70 8.25
C ALA A 165 -1.51 -28.63 7.33
N GLN A 166 -1.76 -28.56 6.02
CA GLN A 166 -1.03 -29.37 5.02
C GLN A 166 0.46 -29.01 4.96
N ARG A 167 0.82 -27.73 5.02
CA ARG A 167 2.23 -27.28 5.03
C ARG A 167 2.99 -27.80 6.25
N LYS A 168 2.34 -27.78 7.42
CA LYS A 168 2.94 -28.32 8.66
C LYS A 168 3.14 -29.84 8.58
N ALA A 169 2.21 -30.57 7.99
CA ALA A 169 2.32 -32.02 7.79
C ALA A 169 3.43 -32.40 6.78
N GLY A 170 3.61 -31.60 5.69
CA GLY A 170 4.64 -31.83 4.68
C GLY A 170 6.06 -31.41 5.11
N ALA A 171 6.20 -30.54 6.12
CA ALA A 171 7.50 -30.12 6.65
C ALA A 171 8.09 -31.11 7.70
N GLY A 172 7.31 -32.12 8.09
CA GLY A 172 7.72 -33.16 9.05
C GLY A 172 8.11 -34.50 8.41
N SER A 173 8.23 -34.55 7.07
CA SER A 173 8.71 -35.68 6.29
C SER A 173 10.03 -35.32 5.62
#